data_ac274975096cb627515c6a03b92cd883
#
_entry.id   ac274975096cb627515c6a03b92cd883
#
_cell.length_a   1.000
_cell.length_b   1.000
_cell.length_c   1.000
_cell.angle_alpha   90.00
_cell.angle_beta   90.00
_cell.angle_gamma   90.00
#
_symmetry.space_group_name_H-M   'P 1'
#
loop_
_entity.id
_entity.type
_entity.pdbx_description
1 polymer ?
#
loop_
_entity_poly.entity_id
_entity_poly.type
_entity_poly.pdbx_seq_one_letter_code
_entity_poly.pdbx_strand_id
1 'polypeptide(L)'
;MVLSSTNVATRIRLGALILLSIRLGYSAELKPETLTAWDDYIAQETAQVKQRATLDKGFLWTDAQPNRYNDIRNGGTVVEPMGEYNPLRVEGGLIHHWISAVFIPNAHIDDVLAITRDYAHYKDFYKPGVADASTISKSDAKDEFTIRFVNPSVLSKSSLQGNYVSNFYRLGTNRFYSTSVTTSMCEIKNFGCPNEKRLSQDQGSGYIWRLYSTARMEERDGGVLLEMEAIALSRGIPAALRWFVDPVVRRVSRESIEKSLNDTATAVHARLDACEAQNPHQIIGAGNCSQHAGNSDLRAKRLAGDAGR
;
A
#
# COMPACT_ATOMS: atom_id res chain seq x y z
N MET A 1 -15.80 43.44 -1.95
CA MET A 1 -16.21 42.55 -3.06
C MET A 1 -15.92 41.14 -2.64
N VAL A 2 -16.94 40.48 -2.09
CA VAL A 2 -16.83 39.15 -1.47
C VAL A 2 -17.16 38.12 -2.55
N LEU A 3 -16.18 37.37 -3.02
CA LEU A 3 -16.37 36.26 -3.96
C LEU A 3 -16.54 34.96 -3.17
N SER A 4 -17.71 34.44 -3.28
CA SER A 4 -18.40 33.30 -2.73
C SER A 4 -17.57 31.99 -2.74
N SER A 5 -17.36 31.43 -1.54
CA SER A 5 -16.75 30.12 -1.26
C SER A 5 -17.68 28.92 -1.51
N THR A 6 -18.79 29.12 -2.23
CA THR A 6 -19.87 28.11 -2.37
C THR A 6 -19.68 27.11 -3.52
N ASN A 7 -18.69 27.31 -4.42
CA ASN A 7 -18.58 26.51 -5.65
C ASN A 7 -17.78 25.20 -5.53
N VAL A 8 -16.90 25.07 -4.55
CA VAL A 8 -16.05 23.86 -4.40
C VAL A 8 -16.82 22.75 -3.69
N ALA A 9 -17.55 23.08 -2.62
CA ALA A 9 -18.36 22.11 -1.88
C ALA A 9 -19.52 21.54 -2.72
N THR A 10 -20.08 22.33 -3.64
CA THR A 10 -21.16 21.89 -4.53
C THR A 10 -20.65 20.95 -5.62
N ARG A 11 -19.43 21.15 -6.14
CA ARG A 11 -18.82 20.25 -7.13
C ARG A 11 -18.41 18.90 -6.51
N ILE A 12 -17.94 18.90 -5.26
CA ILE A 12 -17.64 17.68 -4.51
C ILE A 12 -18.90 16.88 -4.21
N ARG A 13 -20.02 17.55 -3.86
CA ARG A 13 -21.31 16.93 -3.62
C ARG A 13 -21.94 16.34 -4.88
N LEU A 14 -21.75 16.98 -6.03
CA LEU A 14 -22.24 16.46 -7.31
C LEU A 14 -21.47 15.23 -7.78
N GLY A 15 -20.14 15.19 -7.61
CA GLY A 15 -19.31 14.01 -7.89
C GLY A 15 -19.66 12.82 -6.98
N ALA A 16 -19.92 13.06 -5.70
CA ALA A 16 -20.37 12.04 -4.75
C ALA A 16 -21.79 11.53 -5.06
N LEU A 17 -22.71 12.38 -5.52
CA LEU A 17 -24.05 11.98 -5.93
C LEU A 17 -24.06 11.11 -7.19
N ILE A 18 -23.14 11.36 -8.13
CA ILE A 18 -23.05 10.60 -9.38
C ILE A 18 -22.42 9.22 -9.15
N LEU A 19 -21.46 9.10 -8.24
CA LEU A 19 -20.97 7.78 -7.78
C LEU A 19 -22.06 7.00 -7.04
N LEU A 20 -23.04 7.68 -6.41
CA LEU A 20 -24.15 7.07 -5.72
C LEU A 20 -25.27 6.60 -6.67
N SER A 21 -25.46 7.25 -7.81
CA SER A 21 -26.49 6.87 -8.81
C SER A 21 -26.07 5.70 -9.71
N ILE A 22 -24.79 5.31 -9.73
CA ILE A 22 -24.32 4.06 -10.37
C ILE A 22 -24.77 2.80 -9.60
N ARG A 23 -25.56 2.95 -8.54
CA ARG A 23 -26.27 1.86 -7.85
C ARG A 23 -27.39 1.20 -8.68
N LEU A 24 -27.52 1.45 -9.97
CA LEU A 24 -28.39 0.71 -10.85
C LEU A 24 -27.82 -0.70 -11.08
N GLY A 25 -28.14 -1.57 -10.15
CA GLY A 25 -28.49 -2.98 -10.28
C GLY A 25 -27.54 -3.97 -10.98
N TYR A 26 -26.42 -3.55 -11.54
CA TYR A 26 -25.46 -4.48 -12.15
C TYR A 26 -24.33 -4.77 -11.15
N SER A 27 -24.37 -5.97 -10.57
CA SER A 27 -23.16 -6.58 -10.02
C SER A 27 -22.14 -6.60 -11.16
N ALA A 28 -20.99 -5.97 -10.94
CA ALA A 28 -19.89 -6.09 -11.90
C ALA A 28 -19.39 -7.54 -11.80
N GLU A 29 -19.36 -8.24 -12.92
CA GLU A 29 -18.80 -9.58 -13.01
C GLU A 29 -17.38 -9.49 -13.56
N LEU A 30 -16.46 -10.14 -12.88
CA LEU A 30 -15.08 -10.26 -13.31
C LEU A 30 -15.00 -11.35 -14.38
N LYS A 31 -14.71 -10.94 -15.61
CA LYS A 31 -14.66 -11.84 -16.77
C LYS A 31 -13.32 -12.60 -16.83
N PRO A 32 -13.30 -13.82 -17.40
CA PRO A 32 -12.05 -14.57 -17.61
C PRO A 32 -11.02 -13.79 -18.44
N GLU A 33 -11.45 -13.06 -19.48
CA GLU A 33 -10.57 -12.27 -20.34
C GLU A 33 -9.91 -11.12 -19.58
N THR A 34 -10.64 -10.53 -18.62
CA THR A 34 -10.09 -9.48 -17.71
C THR A 34 -9.00 -10.06 -16.82
N LEU A 35 -9.21 -11.28 -16.30
CA LEU A 35 -8.20 -11.97 -15.48
C LEU A 35 -6.97 -12.34 -16.30
N THR A 36 -7.15 -12.88 -17.51
CA THR A 36 -6.02 -13.19 -18.38
C THR A 36 -5.16 -11.95 -18.65
N ALA A 37 -5.79 -10.82 -19.01
CA ALA A 37 -5.07 -9.57 -19.24
C ALA A 37 -4.34 -9.06 -17.96
N TRP A 38 -4.94 -9.25 -16.77
CA TRP A 38 -4.30 -8.97 -15.49
C TRP A 38 -3.10 -9.87 -15.25
N ASP A 39 -3.24 -11.17 -15.41
CA ASP A 39 -2.17 -12.14 -15.16
C ASP A 39 -0.98 -11.92 -16.10
N ASP A 40 -1.23 -11.63 -17.38
CA ASP A 40 -0.19 -11.28 -18.35
C ASP A 40 0.54 -10.00 -17.97
N TYR A 41 -0.20 -8.97 -17.52
CA TYR A 41 0.38 -7.72 -17.07
C TYR A 41 1.28 -7.92 -15.84
N ILE A 42 0.79 -8.64 -14.82
CA ILE A 42 1.57 -8.91 -13.60
C ILE A 42 2.77 -9.81 -13.88
N ALA A 43 2.67 -10.76 -14.82
CA ALA A 43 3.82 -11.58 -15.22
C ALA A 43 4.94 -10.71 -15.82
N GLN A 44 4.60 -9.75 -16.69
CA GLN A 44 5.56 -8.80 -17.28
C GLN A 44 6.21 -7.92 -16.20
N GLU A 45 5.41 -7.33 -15.30
CA GLU A 45 5.93 -6.49 -14.22
C GLU A 45 6.81 -7.29 -13.24
N THR A 46 6.42 -8.51 -12.91
CA THR A 46 7.24 -9.40 -12.07
C THR A 46 8.58 -9.73 -12.72
N ALA A 47 8.62 -9.93 -14.04
CA ALA A 47 9.87 -10.14 -14.78
C ALA A 47 10.76 -8.89 -14.75
N GLN A 48 10.19 -7.69 -14.91
CA GLN A 48 10.94 -6.42 -14.80
C GLN A 48 11.52 -6.22 -13.39
N VAL A 49 10.75 -6.50 -12.34
CA VAL A 49 11.21 -6.43 -10.94
C VAL A 49 12.41 -7.34 -10.72
N LYS A 50 12.33 -8.60 -11.19
CA LYS A 50 13.46 -9.55 -11.09
C LYS A 50 14.67 -9.09 -11.88
N GLN A 51 14.47 -8.55 -13.08
CA GLN A 51 15.56 -8.02 -13.90
C GLN A 51 16.24 -6.84 -13.20
N ARG A 52 15.49 -5.86 -12.67
CA ARG A 52 16.06 -4.73 -11.91
C ARG A 52 16.84 -5.19 -10.68
N ALA A 53 16.39 -6.24 -10.01
CA ALA A 53 17.06 -6.81 -8.84
C ALA A 53 18.48 -7.35 -9.14
N THR A 54 18.80 -7.65 -10.40
CA THR A 54 20.13 -8.11 -10.83
C THR A 54 21.06 -6.98 -11.29
N LEU A 55 20.56 -5.73 -11.35
CA LEU A 55 21.35 -4.61 -11.85
C LEU A 55 22.17 -3.95 -10.74
N ASP A 56 23.42 -3.65 -11.02
CA ASP A 56 24.27 -2.84 -10.13
C ASP A 56 23.79 -1.39 -10.06
N LYS A 57 23.31 -0.84 -11.19
CA LYS A 57 22.75 0.50 -11.32
C LYS A 57 21.33 0.42 -11.87
N GLY A 58 20.42 1.29 -11.37
CA GLY A 58 19.03 1.31 -11.82
C GLY A 58 18.13 0.31 -11.10
N PHE A 59 18.55 -0.15 -9.93
CA PHE A 59 17.69 -0.91 -9.01
C PHE A 59 16.46 -0.09 -8.61
N LEU A 60 16.68 1.17 -8.27
CA LEU A 60 15.59 2.10 -7.97
C LEU A 60 15.16 2.86 -9.24
N TRP A 61 13.86 3.09 -9.34
CA TRP A 61 13.25 3.92 -10.39
C TRP A 61 13.67 5.39 -10.28
N THR A 62 13.88 5.88 -9.05
CA THR A 62 14.32 7.24 -8.78
C THR A 62 15.68 7.54 -9.38
N ASP A 63 16.54 6.54 -9.59
CA ASP A 63 17.87 6.72 -10.18
C ASP A 63 17.82 7.10 -11.67
N ALA A 64 16.71 6.83 -12.35
CA ALA A 64 16.57 7.14 -13.77
C ALA A 64 16.45 8.65 -14.06
N GLN A 65 16.09 9.47 -13.06
CA GLN A 65 15.94 10.91 -13.21
C GLN A 65 16.43 11.66 -11.97
N PRO A 66 17.48 12.52 -12.10
CA PRO A 66 18.05 13.26 -10.97
C PRO A 66 17.04 14.12 -10.19
N ASN A 67 16.03 14.68 -10.87
CA ASN A 67 15.01 15.50 -10.21
C ASN A 67 14.20 14.67 -9.19
N ARG A 68 13.83 13.43 -9.49
CA ARG A 68 13.12 12.55 -8.55
C ARG A 68 13.91 12.35 -7.27
N TYR A 69 15.19 12.04 -7.42
CA TYR A 69 16.09 11.85 -6.29
C TYR A 69 16.22 13.13 -5.45
N ASN A 70 16.41 14.29 -6.07
CA ASN A 70 16.51 15.56 -5.36
C ASN A 70 15.22 15.89 -4.60
N ASP A 71 14.07 15.69 -5.23
CA ASP A 71 12.77 15.98 -4.60
C ASP A 71 12.58 15.15 -3.32
N ILE A 72 12.84 13.84 -3.36
CA ILE A 72 12.70 12.98 -2.17
C ILE A 72 13.76 13.29 -1.11
N ARG A 73 14.98 13.65 -1.49
CA ARG A 73 16.05 14.06 -0.55
C ARG A 73 15.72 15.36 0.17
N ASN A 74 14.92 16.23 -0.44
CA ASN A 74 14.42 17.45 0.16
C ASN A 74 13.14 17.24 1.01
N GLY A 75 12.79 15.99 1.31
CA GLY A 75 11.64 15.63 2.15
C GLY A 75 10.31 15.51 1.40
N GLY A 76 10.34 15.57 0.06
CA GLY A 76 9.16 15.35 -0.78
C GLY A 76 8.81 13.88 -0.97
N THR A 77 7.60 13.63 -1.45
CA THR A 77 7.16 12.32 -1.96
C THR A 77 6.87 12.47 -3.44
N VAL A 78 7.54 11.68 -4.27
CA VAL A 78 7.29 11.66 -5.71
C VAL A 78 6.30 10.56 -6.04
N VAL A 79 5.26 10.88 -6.83
CA VAL A 79 4.24 9.92 -7.28
C VAL A 79 3.99 10.12 -8.76
N GLU A 80 4.19 9.05 -9.53
CA GLU A 80 3.96 9.07 -10.99
C GLU A 80 3.12 7.89 -11.45
N PRO A 81 2.31 8.08 -12.52
CA PRO A 81 1.68 6.96 -13.19
C PRO A 81 2.72 6.16 -13.97
N MET A 82 2.54 4.85 -14.03
CA MET A 82 3.38 3.94 -14.81
C MET A 82 2.67 3.45 -16.07
N GLY A 83 3.48 3.04 -17.07
CA GLY A 83 2.99 2.58 -18.36
C GLY A 83 2.61 3.72 -19.32
N GLU A 84 2.33 3.36 -20.57
CA GLU A 84 1.92 4.32 -21.61
C GLU A 84 0.55 4.92 -21.33
N TYR A 85 -0.35 4.11 -20.74
CA TYR A 85 -1.70 4.52 -20.36
C TYR A 85 -1.95 4.18 -18.89
N ASN A 86 -2.47 5.12 -18.12
CA ASN A 86 -2.90 4.89 -16.76
C ASN A 86 -4.25 5.59 -16.48
N PRO A 87 -5.35 4.81 -16.31
CA PRO A 87 -5.41 3.35 -16.32
C PRO A 87 -5.28 2.75 -17.74
N LEU A 88 -4.63 1.58 -17.80
CA LEU A 88 -4.67 0.72 -18.99
C LEU A 88 -6.04 0.06 -19.09
N ARG A 89 -6.66 0.14 -20.26
CA ARG A 89 -7.97 -0.48 -20.53
C ARG A 89 -7.78 -1.91 -21.02
N VAL A 90 -8.48 -2.82 -20.34
CA VAL A 90 -8.57 -4.22 -20.74
C VAL A 90 -10.04 -4.60 -20.93
N GLU A 91 -10.32 -5.76 -21.52
CA GLU A 91 -11.70 -6.23 -21.65
C GLU A 91 -12.38 -6.32 -20.29
N GLY A 92 -13.48 -5.58 -20.11
CA GLY A 92 -14.25 -5.55 -18.87
C GLY A 92 -13.59 -4.84 -17.67
N GLY A 93 -12.34 -4.36 -17.77
CA GLY A 93 -11.59 -3.83 -16.64
C GLY A 93 -10.66 -2.66 -16.92
N LEU A 94 -10.07 -2.16 -15.86
CA LEU A 94 -9.04 -1.12 -15.86
C LEU A 94 -7.88 -1.57 -14.97
N ILE A 95 -6.66 -1.46 -15.47
CA ILE A 95 -5.43 -1.67 -14.69
C ILE A 95 -4.85 -0.29 -14.37
N HIS A 96 -4.79 0.03 -13.08
CA HIS A 96 -4.18 1.25 -12.55
C HIS A 96 -2.78 0.91 -12.06
N HIS A 97 -1.77 1.62 -12.53
CA HIS A 97 -0.38 1.37 -12.15
C HIS A 97 0.30 2.67 -11.74
N TRP A 98 0.76 2.72 -10.50
CA TRP A 98 1.41 3.88 -9.91
C TRP A 98 2.69 3.49 -9.20
N ILE A 99 3.66 4.41 -9.19
CA ILE A 99 4.87 4.30 -8.38
C ILE A 99 4.99 5.53 -7.49
N SER A 100 5.51 5.33 -6.29
CA SER A 100 5.80 6.39 -5.33
C SER A 100 7.15 6.13 -4.68
N ALA A 101 7.86 7.20 -4.32
CA ALA A 101 9.16 7.13 -3.66
C ALA A 101 9.28 8.19 -2.55
N VAL A 102 9.98 7.82 -1.47
CA VAL A 102 10.31 8.69 -0.34
C VAL A 102 11.70 8.36 0.18
N PHE A 103 12.38 9.34 0.80
CA PHE A 103 13.59 9.12 1.59
C PHE A 103 13.28 9.18 3.07
N ILE A 104 13.75 8.19 3.84
CA ILE A 104 13.59 8.09 5.29
C ILE A 104 14.96 8.26 5.92
N PRO A 105 15.34 9.47 6.39
CA PRO A 105 16.64 9.73 6.99
C PRO A 105 16.82 8.95 8.28
N ASN A 106 18.07 8.58 8.58
CA ASN A 106 18.53 7.87 9.78
C ASN A 106 17.89 6.47 9.98
N ALA A 107 17.16 5.96 8.99
CA ALA A 107 16.56 4.63 9.03
C ALA A 107 17.43 3.58 8.34
N HIS A 108 17.24 2.31 8.75
CA HIS A 108 17.72 1.12 8.05
C HIS A 108 16.55 0.35 7.45
N ILE A 109 16.83 -0.54 6.50
CA ILE A 109 15.83 -1.44 5.92
C ILE A 109 15.06 -2.18 7.00
N ASP A 110 15.73 -2.64 8.05
CA ASP A 110 15.09 -3.39 9.13
C ASP A 110 14.11 -2.54 9.95
N ASP A 111 14.30 -1.22 10.06
CA ASP A 111 13.34 -0.31 10.69
C ASP A 111 12.06 -0.20 9.83
N VAL A 112 12.22 -0.10 8.52
CA VAL A 112 11.09 -0.08 7.58
C VAL A 112 10.35 -1.42 7.61
N LEU A 113 11.07 -2.55 7.62
CA LEU A 113 10.48 -3.89 7.72
C LEU A 113 9.76 -4.11 9.05
N ALA A 114 10.24 -3.52 10.15
CA ALA A 114 9.57 -3.58 11.45
C ALA A 114 8.19 -2.93 11.42
N ILE A 115 7.95 -1.92 10.58
CA ILE A 115 6.64 -1.28 10.37
C ILE A 115 5.83 -2.05 9.32
N THR A 116 6.42 -2.30 8.15
CA THR A 116 5.68 -2.89 7.01
C THR A 116 5.33 -4.36 7.18
N ARG A 117 5.86 -5.03 8.20
CA ARG A 117 5.53 -6.42 8.58
C ARG A 117 4.84 -6.52 9.95
N ASP A 118 4.45 -5.39 10.56
CA ASP A 118 3.69 -5.35 11.81
C ASP A 118 2.19 -5.17 11.52
N TYR A 119 1.59 -6.22 10.97
CA TYR A 119 0.19 -6.22 10.52
C TYR A 119 -0.80 -5.90 11.65
N ALA A 120 -0.49 -6.28 12.89
CA ALA A 120 -1.36 -6.03 14.05
C ALA A 120 -1.59 -4.54 14.33
N HIS A 121 -0.62 -3.69 13.96
CA HIS A 121 -0.68 -2.24 14.16
C HIS A 121 -1.00 -1.44 12.87
N TYR A 122 -1.31 -2.10 11.77
CA TYR A 122 -1.68 -1.42 10.50
C TYR A 122 -2.83 -0.42 10.66
N LYS A 123 -3.82 -0.72 11.48
CA LYS A 123 -4.92 0.21 11.80
C LYS A 123 -4.45 1.51 12.46
N ASP A 124 -3.29 1.49 13.13
CA ASP A 124 -2.69 2.63 13.82
C ASP A 124 -1.78 3.41 12.87
N PHE A 125 -1.00 2.69 12.04
CA PHE A 125 -0.08 3.27 11.06
C PHE A 125 -0.81 3.90 9.88
N TYR A 126 -1.80 3.21 9.32
CA TYR A 126 -2.46 3.57 8.04
C TYR A 126 -3.90 4.07 8.21
N LYS A 127 -4.20 4.71 9.32
CA LYS A 127 -5.52 5.28 9.58
C LYS A 127 -5.81 6.51 8.70
N PRO A 128 -7.07 6.78 8.35
CA PRO A 128 -8.25 5.96 8.57
C PRO A 128 -8.48 4.89 7.48
N GLY A 129 -7.51 4.67 6.57
CA GLY A 129 -7.65 3.81 5.41
C GLY A 129 -7.68 2.31 5.72
N VAL A 130 -7.04 1.89 6.81
CA VAL A 130 -7.05 0.51 7.29
C VAL A 130 -7.85 0.42 8.58
N ALA A 131 -8.89 -0.43 8.58
CA ALA A 131 -9.72 -0.69 9.75
C ALA A 131 -9.17 -1.83 10.61
N ASP A 132 -8.57 -2.83 9.95
CA ASP A 132 -8.03 -4.01 10.62
C ASP A 132 -7.03 -4.73 9.69
N ALA A 133 -6.05 -5.41 10.29
CA ALA A 133 -5.18 -6.34 9.59
C ALA A 133 -4.71 -7.44 10.55
N SER A 134 -4.42 -8.61 10.02
CA SER A 134 -3.96 -9.75 10.82
C SER A 134 -3.04 -10.68 10.04
N THR A 135 -2.09 -11.27 10.76
CA THR A 135 -1.19 -12.28 10.23
C THR A 135 -1.89 -13.63 10.14
N ILE A 136 -1.75 -14.32 9.01
CA ILE A 136 -2.14 -15.73 8.84
C ILE A 136 -0.91 -16.61 9.08
N SER A 137 0.18 -16.31 8.37
CA SER A 137 1.48 -16.99 8.57
C SER A 137 2.62 -16.00 8.34
N LYS A 138 3.77 -16.21 8.98
CA LYS A 138 4.93 -15.34 8.88
C LYS A 138 6.22 -16.14 8.93
N SER A 139 7.12 -15.86 7.98
CA SER A 139 8.47 -16.40 7.91
C SER A 139 9.45 -15.33 7.40
N ASP A 140 10.75 -15.62 7.37
CA ASP A 140 11.74 -14.66 6.86
C ASP A 140 11.52 -14.32 5.38
N ALA A 141 11.11 -15.30 4.59
CA ALA A 141 10.96 -15.17 3.14
C ALA A 141 9.53 -14.87 2.67
N LYS A 142 8.51 -15.15 3.49
CA LYS A 142 7.11 -15.09 3.07
C LYS A 142 6.18 -14.78 4.23
N ASP A 143 5.23 -13.86 4.01
CA ASP A 143 4.10 -13.62 4.92
C ASP A 143 2.78 -13.85 4.19
N GLU A 144 1.79 -14.36 4.93
CA GLU A 144 0.39 -14.39 4.54
C GLU A 144 -0.41 -13.60 5.57
N PHE A 145 -1.25 -12.69 5.11
CA PHE A 145 -1.98 -11.78 5.99
C PHE A 145 -3.27 -11.29 5.36
N THR A 146 -4.14 -10.71 6.19
CA THR A 146 -5.36 -10.03 5.74
C THR A 146 -5.28 -8.55 6.02
N ILE A 147 -5.91 -7.75 5.16
CA ILE A 147 -6.15 -6.31 5.41
C ILE A 147 -7.60 -6.01 5.10
N ARG A 148 -8.24 -5.23 5.98
CA ARG A 148 -9.56 -4.65 5.78
C ARG A 148 -9.41 -3.15 5.54
N PHE A 149 -9.68 -2.72 4.32
CA PHE A 149 -9.65 -1.32 3.92
C PHE A 149 -11.01 -0.67 4.08
N VAL A 150 -11.01 0.60 4.46
CA VAL A 150 -12.18 1.48 4.44
C VAL A 150 -11.86 2.71 3.63
N ASN A 151 -12.83 3.19 2.85
CA ASN A 151 -12.70 4.47 2.19
C ASN A 151 -13.53 5.52 2.94
N PRO A 152 -12.89 6.38 3.74
CA PRO A 152 -13.59 7.37 4.54
C PRO A 152 -14.30 8.45 3.69
N SER A 153 -13.89 8.60 2.42
CA SER A 153 -14.45 9.60 1.50
C SER A 153 -15.75 9.14 0.83
N VAL A 154 -16.13 7.86 0.96
CA VAL A 154 -17.33 7.30 0.34
C VAL A 154 -18.45 7.26 1.37
N LEU A 155 -19.59 7.87 1.04
CA LEU A 155 -20.82 7.83 1.86
C LEU A 155 -21.39 6.41 2.02
N SER A 156 -20.87 5.44 1.32
CA SER A 156 -21.24 4.03 1.38
C SER A 156 -20.47 3.35 2.51
N LYS A 157 -21.19 2.67 3.41
CA LYS A 157 -20.62 1.82 4.46
C LYS A 157 -20.08 0.50 3.87
N SER A 158 -19.26 0.59 2.83
CA SER A 158 -18.60 -0.56 2.20
C SER A 158 -17.11 -0.54 2.51
N SER A 159 -16.54 -1.70 2.74
CA SER A 159 -15.11 -1.90 2.89
C SER A 159 -14.65 -3.04 1.98
N LEU A 160 -13.33 -3.18 1.82
CA LEU A 160 -12.71 -4.27 1.08
C LEU A 160 -11.85 -5.09 2.04
N GLN A 161 -11.96 -6.40 1.99
CA GLN A 161 -11.06 -7.30 2.70
C GLN A 161 -10.25 -8.09 1.69
N GLY A 162 -8.93 -7.93 1.74
CA GLY A 162 -7.97 -8.68 0.93
C GLY A 162 -7.19 -9.69 1.77
N ASN A 163 -6.96 -10.88 1.22
CA ASN A 163 -5.94 -11.79 1.69
C ASN A 163 -4.72 -11.65 0.78
N TYR A 164 -3.54 -11.60 1.37
CA TYR A 164 -2.29 -11.30 0.69
C TYR A 164 -1.24 -12.37 0.92
N VAL A 165 -0.39 -12.52 -0.08
CA VAL A 165 0.90 -13.22 0.03
C VAL A 165 1.99 -12.22 -0.34
N SER A 166 2.95 -12.00 0.56
CA SER A 166 4.16 -11.22 0.31
C SER A 166 5.38 -12.11 0.34
N ASN A 167 6.27 -11.93 -0.65
CA ASN A 167 7.57 -12.58 -0.69
C ASN A 167 8.66 -11.52 -0.53
N PHE A 168 9.73 -11.87 0.19
CA PHE A 168 10.78 -10.97 0.63
C PHE A 168 12.15 -11.44 0.12
N TYR A 169 12.95 -10.48 -0.39
CA TYR A 169 14.23 -10.77 -1.02
C TYR A 169 15.26 -9.73 -0.56
N ARG A 170 16.28 -10.20 0.19
CA ARG A 170 17.42 -9.35 0.56
C ARG A 170 18.53 -9.51 -0.49
N LEU A 171 19.03 -8.39 -1.00
CA LEU A 171 20.07 -8.33 -2.02
C LEU A 171 21.32 -7.71 -1.41
N GLY A 172 22.26 -8.55 -0.96
CA GLY A 172 23.43 -8.09 -0.23
C GLY A 172 23.07 -7.46 1.11
N THR A 173 23.80 -6.41 1.51
CA THR A 173 23.66 -5.76 2.82
C THR A 173 22.74 -4.56 2.81
N ASN A 174 22.60 -3.86 1.68
CA ASN A 174 21.98 -2.54 1.60
C ASN A 174 20.78 -2.46 0.64
N ARG A 175 20.34 -3.59 0.07
CA ARG A 175 19.17 -3.64 -0.84
C ARG A 175 18.17 -4.70 -0.44
N PHE A 176 16.93 -4.38 -0.65
CA PHE A 176 15.81 -5.27 -0.36
C PHE A 176 14.67 -4.98 -1.33
N TYR A 177 13.96 -6.03 -1.74
CA TYR A 177 12.66 -5.85 -2.38
C TYR A 177 11.65 -6.89 -1.89
N SER A 178 10.38 -6.55 -2.02
CA SER A 178 9.27 -7.47 -1.79
C SER A 178 8.25 -7.38 -2.90
N THR A 179 7.52 -8.46 -3.10
CA THR A 179 6.33 -8.51 -3.95
C THR A 179 5.15 -8.96 -3.11
N SER A 180 3.99 -8.34 -3.29
CA SER A 180 2.76 -8.68 -2.59
C SER A 180 1.62 -8.80 -3.58
N VAL A 181 0.83 -9.87 -3.47
CA VAL A 181 -0.32 -10.13 -4.33
C VAL A 181 -1.52 -10.53 -3.51
N THR A 182 -2.71 -10.08 -3.91
CA THR A 182 -3.96 -10.56 -3.35
C THR A 182 -4.27 -11.98 -3.83
N THR A 183 -4.52 -12.88 -2.90
CA THR A 183 -5.06 -14.22 -3.19
C THR A 183 -6.58 -14.24 -3.23
N SER A 184 -7.21 -13.31 -2.50
CA SER A 184 -8.65 -13.04 -2.59
C SER A 184 -8.94 -11.58 -2.25
N MET A 185 -10.02 -11.03 -2.86
CA MET A 185 -10.55 -9.73 -2.54
C MET A 185 -12.07 -9.82 -2.45
N CYS A 186 -12.64 -9.38 -1.32
CA CYS A 186 -14.08 -9.41 -1.06
C CYS A 186 -14.59 -8.04 -0.64
N GLU A 187 -15.73 -7.64 -1.14
CA GLU A 187 -16.44 -6.44 -0.68
C GLU A 187 -17.26 -6.78 0.57
N ILE A 188 -17.25 -5.88 1.56
CA ILE A 188 -18.07 -5.96 2.77
C ILE A 188 -19.08 -4.84 2.70
N LYS A 189 -20.38 -5.19 2.61
CA LYS A 189 -21.49 -4.24 2.65
C LYS A 189 -21.88 -3.94 4.09
N ASN A 190 -22.38 -2.72 4.31
CA ASN A 190 -22.86 -2.25 5.63
C ASN A 190 -21.78 -2.39 6.72
N PHE A 191 -20.52 -2.11 6.37
CA PHE A 191 -19.40 -2.21 7.28
C PHE A 191 -19.65 -1.47 8.59
N GLY A 192 -19.38 -2.15 9.73
CA GLY A 192 -19.62 -1.61 11.07
C GLY A 192 -21.09 -1.49 11.47
N CYS A 193 -22.01 -2.13 10.74
CA CYS A 193 -23.44 -2.18 11.08
C CYS A 193 -23.86 -3.60 11.47
N PRO A 194 -24.96 -3.77 12.24
CA PRO A 194 -25.45 -5.11 12.62
C PRO A 194 -25.78 -6.04 11.45
N ASN A 195 -26.07 -5.46 10.27
CA ASN A 195 -26.33 -6.21 9.04
C ASN A 195 -25.12 -6.22 8.08
N GLU A 196 -23.92 -6.17 8.62
CA GLU A 196 -22.67 -6.33 7.85
C GLU A 196 -22.71 -7.65 7.08
N LYS A 197 -22.35 -7.62 5.79
CA LYS A 197 -22.34 -8.79 4.94
C LYS A 197 -21.10 -8.80 4.04
N ARG A 198 -20.27 -9.82 4.19
CA ARG A 198 -19.18 -10.11 3.26
C ARG A 198 -19.75 -10.76 1.99
N LEU A 199 -19.41 -10.21 0.84
CA LEU A 199 -19.74 -10.81 -0.45
C LEU A 199 -18.72 -11.89 -0.81
N SER A 200 -19.11 -12.78 -1.73
CA SER A 200 -18.15 -13.71 -2.33
C SER A 200 -17.09 -12.96 -3.13
N GLN A 201 -15.94 -13.60 -3.34
CA GLN A 201 -14.90 -13.08 -4.21
C GLN A 201 -15.49 -12.76 -5.59
N ASP A 202 -14.95 -11.69 -6.22
CA ASP A 202 -15.34 -11.24 -7.57
C ASP A 202 -16.79 -10.76 -7.70
N GLN A 203 -17.48 -10.56 -6.57
CA GLN A 203 -18.82 -9.98 -6.50
C GLN A 203 -18.80 -8.60 -5.86
N GLY A 204 -19.78 -7.78 -6.22
CA GLY A 204 -20.00 -6.45 -5.63
C GLY A 204 -19.86 -5.32 -6.63
N SER A 205 -19.29 -4.20 -6.20
CA SER A 205 -19.15 -2.99 -7.01
C SER A 205 -18.07 -3.10 -8.10
N GLY A 206 -17.11 -4.03 -7.94
CA GLY A 206 -15.92 -4.13 -8.80
C GLY A 206 -14.96 -2.95 -8.63
N TYR A 207 -15.00 -2.28 -7.48
CA TYR A 207 -14.13 -1.13 -7.20
C TYR A 207 -12.65 -1.55 -7.23
N ILE A 208 -12.30 -2.67 -6.57
CA ILE A 208 -11.00 -3.34 -6.71
C ILE A 208 -11.25 -4.85 -6.68
N TRP A 209 -10.73 -5.56 -7.69
CA TRP A 209 -10.78 -7.01 -7.76
C TRP A 209 -9.46 -7.68 -7.38
N ARG A 210 -8.33 -7.04 -7.75
CA ARG A 210 -6.97 -7.56 -7.47
C ARG A 210 -6.05 -6.40 -7.16
N LEU A 211 -5.05 -6.70 -6.33
CA LEU A 211 -3.93 -5.81 -6.05
C LEU A 211 -2.63 -6.59 -6.16
N TYR A 212 -1.63 -5.94 -6.72
CA TYR A 212 -0.24 -6.34 -6.71
C TYR A 212 0.59 -5.13 -6.30
N SER A 213 1.63 -5.34 -5.51
CA SER A 213 2.58 -4.29 -5.18
C SER A 213 4.00 -4.82 -5.08
N THR A 214 4.95 -3.93 -5.33
CA THR A 214 6.37 -4.15 -5.10
C THR A 214 6.88 -3.01 -4.23
N ALA A 215 7.64 -3.34 -3.19
CA ALA A 215 8.45 -2.37 -2.47
C ALA A 215 9.92 -2.63 -2.77
N ARG A 216 10.68 -1.57 -3.05
CA ARG A 216 12.14 -1.60 -3.20
C ARG A 216 12.76 -0.65 -2.21
N MET A 217 13.83 -1.08 -1.56
CA MET A 217 14.55 -0.31 -0.55
C MET A 217 16.03 -0.37 -0.81
N GLU A 218 16.71 0.76 -0.68
CA GLU A 218 18.17 0.84 -0.71
C GLU A 218 18.67 1.74 0.41
N GLU A 219 19.58 1.21 1.23
CA GLU A 219 20.29 2.01 2.24
C GLU A 219 21.41 2.77 1.56
N ARG A 220 21.32 4.09 1.52
CA ARG A 220 22.37 5.01 1.08
C ARG A 220 22.13 6.42 1.59
N ASP A 221 23.13 7.26 1.57
CA ASP A 221 23.05 8.69 1.88
C ASP A 221 22.51 8.99 3.30
N GLY A 222 22.75 8.08 4.25
CA GLY A 222 22.35 8.24 5.64
C GLY A 222 20.89 7.93 5.93
N GLY A 223 20.27 7.04 5.16
CA GLY A 223 18.89 6.58 5.37
C GLY A 223 18.46 5.55 4.35
N VAL A 224 17.15 5.36 4.22
CA VAL A 224 16.52 4.42 3.29
C VAL A 224 15.77 5.16 2.20
N LEU A 225 16.12 4.88 0.96
CA LEU A 225 15.26 5.18 -0.19
C LEU A 225 14.22 4.06 -0.29
N LEU A 226 12.96 4.42 -0.13
CA LEU A 226 11.83 3.50 -0.21
C LEU A 226 10.97 3.85 -1.43
N GLU A 227 10.80 2.89 -2.32
CA GLU A 227 9.86 2.94 -3.43
C GLU A 227 8.74 1.93 -3.25
N MET A 228 7.53 2.34 -3.58
CA MET A 228 6.37 1.46 -3.64
C MET A 228 5.70 1.58 -5.00
N GLU A 229 5.51 0.47 -5.64
CA GLU A 229 4.79 0.33 -6.90
C GLU A 229 3.51 -0.46 -6.63
N ALA A 230 2.37 0.08 -7.06
CA ALA A 230 1.05 -0.50 -6.79
C ALA A 230 0.24 -0.63 -8.08
N ILE A 231 -0.28 -1.82 -8.32
CA ILE A 231 -1.09 -2.16 -9.47
C ILE A 231 -2.43 -2.68 -8.98
N ALA A 232 -3.53 -2.09 -9.48
CA ALA A 232 -4.88 -2.44 -9.09
C ALA A 232 -5.73 -2.78 -10.31
N LEU A 233 -6.47 -3.89 -10.25
CA LEU A 233 -7.50 -4.22 -11.23
C LEU A 233 -8.87 -3.78 -10.69
N SER A 234 -9.58 -2.98 -11.48
CA SER A 234 -10.96 -2.57 -11.20
C SER A 234 -11.88 -2.81 -12.39
N ARG A 235 -13.18 -2.70 -12.19
CA ARG A 235 -14.14 -2.79 -13.30
C ARG A 235 -13.96 -1.67 -14.32
N GLY A 236 -14.36 -1.94 -15.55
CA GLY A 236 -14.43 -0.94 -16.61
C GLY A 236 -15.46 0.15 -16.30
N ILE A 237 -15.15 1.38 -16.73
CA ILE A 237 -16.07 2.52 -16.64
C ILE A 237 -16.78 2.68 -17.96
N PRO A 238 -18.14 2.75 -17.99
CA PRO A 238 -18.90 3.02 -19.20
C PRO A 238 -18.40 4.26 -19.95
N ALA A 239 -18.30 4.20 -21.26
CA ALA A 239 -17.70 5.26 -22.08
C ALA A 239 -18.31 6.64 -21.83
N ALA A 240 -19.63 6.71 -21.66
CA ALA A 240 -20.35 7.96 -21.40
C ALA A 240 -20.00 8.62 -20.04
N LEU A 241 -19.42 7.87 -19.10
CA LEU A 241 -19.09 8.37 -17.76
C LEU A 241 -17.62 8.71 -17.56
N ARG A 242 -16.76 8.34 -18.51
CA ARG A 242 -15.29 8.42 -18.37
C ARG A 242 -14.79 9.83 -18.15
N TRP A 243 -15.32 10.80 -18.88
CA TRP A 243 -14.82 12.18 -18.86
C TRP A 243 -14.82 12.82 -17.46
N PHE A 244 -15.69 12.37 -16.57
CA PHE A 244 -15.73 12.88 -15.20
C PHE A 244 -15.33 11.86 -14.11
N VAL A 245 -15.38 10.54 -14.39
CA VAL A 245 -14.97 9.50 -13.43
C VAL A 245 -13.46 9.28 -13.47
N ASP A 246 -12.84 9.21 -14.67
CA ASP A 246 -11.41 8.96 -14.83
C ASP A 246 -10.52 9.94 -14.02
N PRO A 247 -10.76 11.26 -14.00
CA PRO A 247 -9.96 12.18 -13.20
C PRO A 247 -10.06 11.92 -11.69
N VAL A 248 -11.26 11.54 -11.20
CA VAL A 248 -11.48 11.23 -9.79
C VAL A 248 -10.74 9.95 -9.40
N VAL A 249 -10.84 8.92 -10.21
CA VAL A 249 -10.17 7.64 -9.98
C VAL A 249 -8.65 7.80 -9.98
N ARG A 250 -8.10 8.53 -10.94
CA ARG A 250 -6.65 8.83 -10.98
C ARG A 250 -6.20 9.57 -9.73
N ARG A 251 -6.94 10.58 -9.30
CA ARG A 251 -6.63 11.36 -8.10
C ARG A 251 -6.65 10.48 -6.86
N VAL A 252 -7.69 9.67 -6.65
CA VAL A 252 -7.82 8.78 -5.50
C VAL A 252 -6.70 7.75 -5.48
N SER A 253 -6.35 7.16 -6.62
CA SER A 253 -5.25 6.18 -6.72
C SER A 253 -3.92 6.82 -6.37
N ARG A 254 -3.63 8.01 -6.89
CA ARG A 254 -2.40 8.76 -6.58
C ARG A 254 -2.32 9.10 -5.09
N GLU A 255 -3.37 9.71 -4.53
CA GLU A 255 -3.42 10.10 -3.12
C GLU A 255 -3.30 8.88 -2.17
N SER A 256 -3.82 7.73 -2.56
CA SER A 256 -3.73 6.50 -1.76
C SER A 256 -2.31 5.98 -1.65
N ILE A 257 -1.56 5.91 -2.76
CA ILE A 257 -0.18 5.41 -2.73
C ILE A 257 0.75 6.41 -2.04
N GLU A 258 0.57 7.72 -2.30
CA GLU A 258 1.30 8.79 -1.64
C GLU A 258 1.12 8.74 -0.11
N LYS A 259 -0.14 8.61 0.32
CA LYS A 259 -0.47 8.50 1.75
C LYS A 259 0.14 7.26 2.38
N SER A 260 0.04 6.10 1.74
CA SER A 260 0.61 4.85 2.28
C SER A 260 2.11 4.97 2.53
N LEU A 261 2.85 5.61 1.61
CA LEU A 261 4.28 5.77 1.74
C LEU A 261 4.65 6.78 2.85
N ASN A 262 3.92 7.90 2.93
CA ASN A 262 4.10 8.91 3.97
C ASN A 262 3.74 8.38 5.36
N ASP A 263 2.67 7.59 5.47
CA ASP A 263 2.29 6.94 6.72
C ASP A 263 3.37 5.94 7.17
N THR A 264 3.97 5.18 6.23
CA THR A 264 5.10 4.29 6.51
C THR A 264 6.30 5.07 7.04
N ALA A 265 6.72 6.14 6.36
CA ALA A 265 7.84 6.98 6.80
C ALA A 265 7.59 7.58 8.19
N THR A 266 6.36 8.08 8.42
CA THR A 266 5.95 8.63 9.73
C THR A 266 6.03 7.58 10.84
N ALA A 267 5.56 6.35 10.59
CA ALA A 267 5.61 5.27 11.57
C ALA A 267 7.06 4.84 11.88
N VAL A 268 7.93 4.82 10.85
CA VAL A 268 9.36 4.53 11.04
C VAL A 268 10.00 5.60 11.91
N HIS A 269 9.79 6.89 11.63
CA HIS A 269 10.34 7.98 12.46
C HIS A 269 9.84 7.90 13.91
N ALA A 270 8.54 7.71 14.12
CA ALA A 270 7.98 7.59 15.46
C ALA A 270 8.61 6.42 16.26
N ARG A 271 8.93 5.32 15.56
CA ARG A 271 9.63 4.18 16.17
C ARG A 271 11.09 4.53 16.53
N LEU A 272 11.83 5.21 15.65
CA LEU A 272 13.20 5.63 15.90
C LEU A 272 13.27 6.60 17.10
N ASP A 273 12.40 7.62 17.12
CA ASP A 273 12.31 8.59 18.23
C ASP A 273 12.00 7.90 19.57
N ALA A 274 11.10 6.91 19.56
CA ALA A 274 10.80 6.14 20.77
C ALA A 274 11.98 5.31 21.27
N CYS A 275 12.80 4.76 20.38
CA CYS A 275 14.03 4.04 20.73
C CYS A 275 15.10 4.97 21.33
N GLU A 276 15.30 6.16 20.76
CA GLU A 276 16.23 7.16 21.27
C GLU A 276 15.83 7.63 22.68
N ALA A 277 14.53 7.89 22.88
CA ALA A 277 14.01 8.30 24.19
C ALA A 277 14.21 7.24 25.29
N GLN A 278 14.23 5.95 24.92
CA GLN A 278 14.47 4.84 25.88
C GLN A 278 15.95 4.61 26.16
N ASN A 279 16.88 5.06 25.33
CA ASN A 279 18.31 4.82 25.42
C ASN A 279 19.16 6.11 25.23
N PRO A 280 18.99 7.16 26.05
CA PRO A 280 19.60 8.47 25.82
C PRO A 280 21.13 8.51 25.95
N HIS A 281 21.77 7.42 26.40
CA HIS A 281 23.22 7.33 26.62
C HIS A 281 23.94 6.38 25.64
N GLN A 282 23.24 5.72 24.77
CA GLN A 282 23.86 4.99 23.65
C GLN A 282 23.79 5.87 22.39
N ILE A 283 24.98 6.20 21.85
CA ILE A 283 25.07 6.64 20.45
C ILE A 283 24.58 5.42 19.66
N ILE A 284 23.29 5.42 19.30
CA ILE A 284 22.66 4.33 18.58
C ILE A 284 23.19 4.42 17.15
N GLY A 285 24.31 3.70 16.90
CA GLY A 285 24.62 3.26 15.56
C GLY A 285 23.42 2.45 15.10
N ALA A 286 22.83 2.92 14.03
CA ALA A 286 21.68 2.34 13.38
C ALA A 286 21.80 0.80 13.34
N GLY A 287 20.85 0.09 13.88
CA GLY A 287 20.81 -1.37 14.00
C GLY A 287 20.41 -1.90 15.38
N ASN A 288 20.54 -1.10 16.44
CA ASN A 288 20.27 -1.58 17.82
C ASN A 288 18.78 -1.64 18.20
N CYS A 289 17.88 -0.92 17.49
CA CYS A 289 16.43 -1.03 17.75
C CYS A 289 15.84 -2.39 17.38
N SER A 290 16.37 -3.05 16.36
CA SER A 290 15.91 -4.36 15.90
C SER A 290 16.29 -5.51 16.85
N GLN A 291 17.37 -5.39 17.62
CA GLN A 291 17.84 -6.47 18.51
C GLN A 291 17.07 -6.56 19.84
N HIS A 292 16.38 -5.50 20.28
CA HIS A 292 15.69 -5.50 21.57
C HIS A 292 14.27 -6.08 21.52
N ALA A 293 13.60 -6.05 20.36
CA ALA A 293 12.28 -6.66 20.19
C ALA A 293 12.31 -8.20 20.32
N GLY A 294 13.40 -8.85 19.88
CA GLY A 294 13.60 -10.30 20.02
C GLY A 294 13.95 -10.77 21.44
N ASN A 295 14.57 -9.90 22.25
CA ASN A 295 15.02 -10.27 23.61
C ASN A 295 13.95 -10.07 24.69
N SER A 296 12.96 -9.20 24.48
CA SER A 296 11.84 -9.02 25.41
C SER A 296 10.91 -10.24 25.43
N ASP A 297 10.68 -10.87 24.26
CA ASP A 297 9.87 -12.10 24.16
C ASP A 297 10.56 -13.33 24.78
N LEU A 298 11.88 -13.42 24.68
CA LEU A 298 12.65 -14.51 25.32
C LEU A 298 12.75 -14.34 26.84
N ARG A 299 12.78 -13.09 27.33
CA ARG A 299 12.78 -12.80 28.77
C ARG A 299 11.41 -13.03 29.41
N ALA A 300 10.32 -12.69 28.72
CA ALA A 300 8.96 -12.98 29.16
C ALA A 300 8.68 -14.49 29.24
N LYS A 301 9.18 -15.28 28.27
CA LYS A 301 9.05 -16.74 28.29
C LYS A 301 9.90 -17.41 29.38
N ARG A 302 11.06 -16.86 29.77
CA ARG A 302 11.85 -17.38 30.88
C ARG A 302 11.23 -17.09 32.27
N LEU A 303 10.60 -15.92 32.43
CA LEU A 303 9.92 -15.58 33.69
C LEU A 303 8.61 -16.36 33.92
N ALA A 304 7.94 -16.77 32.82
CA ALA A 304 6.74 -17.62 32.89
C ALA A 304 7.05 -19.11 33.10
N GLY A 305 8.29 -19.56 32.84
CA GLY A 305 8.73 -20.94 33.01
C GLY A 305 9.22 -21.28 34.43
N ASP A 306 9.59 -20.28 35.24
CA ASP A 306 10.11 -20.48 36.62
C ASP A 306 9.04 -20.38 37.72
N ALA A 307 7.80 -20.05 37.38
CA ALA A 307 6.68 -19.98 38.34
C ALA A 307 5.86 -21.28 38.48
N GLY A 308 6.34 -22.36 37.88
CA GLY A 308 5.65 -23.67 37.83
C GLY A 308 6.49 -24.85 38.33
N ARG A 309 7.38 -24.65 39.28
CA ARG A 309 8.00 -25.75 40.05
C ARG A 309 7.89 -25.56 41.53
#